data_dfda40f5f655220de6450dbd0fd56b13
#
_entry.id   dfda40f5f655220de6450dbd0fd56b13
#
_cell.length_a   1.000
_cell.length_b   1.000
_cell.length_c   1.000
_cell.angle_alpha   90.00
_cell.angle_beta   90.00
_cell.angle_gamma   90.00
#
_symmetry.space_group_name_H-M   'P 1'
#
loop_
_entity.id
_entity.type
_entity.pdbx_description
1 polymer ?
#
loop_
_entity_poly.entity_id
_entity_poly.type
_entity_poly.pdbx_seq_one_letter_code
_entity_poly.pdbx_strand_id
1 'polypeptide(L)'
;MAGRFHYEYDVFVGRDMGSNEYRITPEMVRLYEDGTEDRNPWYRGPSPFDGAVAPALLLHSEVYKNLSWYLPNIIGNLHAKQEWELFHPMMVGDVVRTRSTVVERYVKRNREYVVNEVMITDSDGRWLQRSRTHQSFLMEQGQTGLAVEKHREKRPERKFVVGEGSGPELPAVEKTITVEMCQAFSGPHRSYHTDREMAQAMGFPDIVVQGMMSVCFLSELMTRSFGPGWFCGGRLNVSLVNVVWPNDRLAVRGKVREEVPEGSKTRVHVDLWCEKPDGTKTIVGTASALR
;
A
#
# COMPACT_ATOMS: atom_id res chain seq x y z
N MET A 1 -24.98 14.00 22.07
CA MET A 1 -25.27 14.29 20.65
C MET A 1 -23.95 14.18 19.91
N ALA A 2 -23.75 13.18 19.05
CA ALA A 2 -22.58 13.10 18.19
C ALA A 2 -22.64 14.32 17.23
N GLY A 3 -21.63 15.16 17.22
CA GLY A 3 -21.56 16.32 16.34
C GLY A 3 -21.68 15.84 14.89
N ARG A 4 -22.42 16.59 14.08
CA ARG A 4 -22.57 16.30 12.65
C ARG A 4 -21.20 16.44 11.99
N PHE A 5 -20.72 15.35 11.33
CA PHE A 5 -19.49 15.37 10.57
C PHE A 5 -19.61 16.35 9.38
N HIS A 6 -18.66 17.24 9.23
CA HIS A 6 -18.58 18.22 8.14
C HIS A 6 -17.26 18.02 7.41
N TYR A 7 -17.25 17.16 6.39
CA TYR A 7 -16.04 16.78 5.64
C TYR A 7 -15.18 17.98 5.21
N GLU A 8 -15.80 19.07 4.73
CA GLU A 8 -15.06 20.24 4.25
C GLU A 8 -14.30 20.97 5.36
N TYR A 9 -14.81 20.93 6.59
CA TYR A 9 -14.22 21.58 7.77
C TYR A 9 -13.38 20.64 8.61
N ASP A 10 -13.70 19.34 8.58
CA ASP A 10 -13.06 18.35 9.44
C ASP A 10 -11.83 17.70 8.78
N VAL A 11 -11.75 17.70 7.45
CA VAL A 11 -10.63 17.13 6.68
C VAL A 11 -9.96 18.20 5.85
N PHE A 12 -9.09 19.00 6.46
CA PHE A 12 -8.36 20.10 5.82
C PHE A 12 -6.86 19.82 5.73
N VAL A 13 -6.18 20.46 4.78
CA VAL A 13 -4.72 20.35 4.63
C VAL A 13 -4.02 20.89 5.87
N GLY A 14 -3.12 20.11 6.45
CA GLY A 14 -2.45 20.40 7.71
C GLY A 14 -3.15 19.79 8.94
N ARG A 15 -4.31 19.13 8.76
CA ARG A 15 -4.99 18.43 9.87
C ARG A 15 -4.11 17.32 10.41
N ASP A 16 -3.80 17.41 11.71
CA ASP A 16 -3.21 16.29 12.45
C ASP A 16 -4.30 15.23 12.69
N MET A 17 -4.06 14.02 12.20
CA MET A 17 -4.99 12.91 12.27
C MET A 17 -4.71 11.99 13.47
N GLY A 18 -3.65 12.29 14.23
CA GLY A 18 -3.23 11.53 15.39
C GLY A 18 -1.91 10.77 15.19
N SER A 19 -1.48 10.18 16.28
CA SER A 19 -0.22 9.43 16.37
C SER A 19 -0.41 8.17 17.19
N ASN A 20 0.41 7.16 16.89
CA ASN A 20 0.44 5.90 17.62
C ASN A 20 1.90 5.53 17.92
N GLU A 21 2.09 4.67 18.93
CA GLU A 21 3.39 4.10 19.28
C GLU A 21 3.29 2.58 19.25
N TYR A 22 4.29 1.93 18.67
CA TYR A 22 4.37 0.48 18.53
C TYR A 22 5.72 -0.05 18.96
N ARG A 23 5.73 -1.16 19.65
CA ARG A 23 6.91 -2.04 19.68
C ARG A 23 6.78 -3.01 18.50
N ILE A 24 7.77 -3.04 17.62
CA ILE A 24 7.83 -3.98 16.51
C ILE A 24 8.07 -5.39 17.06
N THR A 25 7.08 -6.25 16.96
CA THR A 25 7.12 -7.59 17.55
C THR A 25 7.27 -8.70 16.50
N PRO A 26 7.84 -9.85 16.87
CA PRO A 26 7.85 -11.02 16.00
C PRO A 26 6.44 -11.46 15.54
N GLU A 27 5.42 -11.21 16.35
CA GLU A 27 4.02 -11.51 16.02
C GLU A 27 3.52 -10.63 14.86
N MET A 28 3.84 -9.34 14.86
CA MET A 28 3.50 -8.45 13.74
C MET A 28 4.17 -8.92 12.44
N VAL A 29 5.43 -9.33 12.53
CA VAL A 29 6.17 -9.88 11.39
C VAL A 29 5.51 -11.16 10.89
N ARG A 30 5.13 -12.08 11.79
CA ARG A 30 4.45 -13.32 11.42
C ARG A 30 3.12 -13.07 10.71
N LEU A 31 2.30 -12.15 11.20
CA LEU A 31 1.03 -11.77 10.54
C LEU A 31 1.26 -11.18 9.14
N TYR A 32 2.31 -10.37 8.98
CA TYR A 32 2.69 -9.86 7.67
C TYR A 32 3.11 -11.01 6.72
N GLU A 33 3.96 -11.93 7.20
CA GLU A 33 4.40 -13.10 6.43
C GLU A 33 3.22 -14.00 6.04
N ASP A 34 2.25 -14.19 6.94
CA ASP A 34 1.07 -15.02 6.68
C ASP A 34 0.11 -14.34 5.69
N GLY A 35 0.02 -13.01 5.73
CA GLY A 35 -0.78 -12.21 4.81
C GLY A 35 -0.16 -11.98 3.43
N THR A 36 1.16 -12.07 3.30
CA THR A 36 1.87 -11.77 2.04
C THR A 36 2.62 -12.95 1.45
N GLU A 37 2.85 -14.00 2.24
CA GLU A 37 3.77 -15.10 1.92
C GLU A 37 5.20 -14.63 1.60
N ASP A 38 5.61 -13.46 2.08
CA ASP A 38 6.98 -12.97 2.02
C ASP A 38 7.79 -13.55 3.19
N ARG A 39 8.55 -14.58 2.93
CA ARG A 39 9.33 -15.36 3.92
C ARG A 39 10.82 -14.98 3.88
N ASN A 40 11.16 -13.70 3.84
CA ASN A 40 12.56 -13.29 3.84
C ASN A 40 13.25 -13.71 5.15
N PRO A 41 14.39 -14.45 5.09
CA PRO A 41 15.09 -14.92 6.28
C PRO A 41 15.56 -13.80 7.21
N TRP A 42 15.75 -12.61 6.70
CA TRP A 42 16.14 -11.43 7.50
C TRP A 42 15.09 -11.01 8.53
N TYR A 43 13.84 -11.41 8.34
CA TYR A 43 12.75 -11.09 9.28
C TYR A 43 12.84 -11.86 10.60
N ARG A 44 13.55 -12.98 10.62
CA ARG A 44 13.64 -13.90 11.78
C ARG A 44 15.07 -14.14 12.26
N GLY A 45 16.07 -13.68 11.53
CA GLY A 45 17.47 -13.99 11.78
C GLY A 45 18.40 -12.84 11.46
N PRO A 46 19.70 -13.12 11.36
CA PRO A 46 20.68 -12.11 11.00
C PRO A 46 20.33 -11.45 9.66
N SER A 47 20.43 -10.14 9.62
CA SER A 47 20.26 -9.34 8.42
C SER A 47 21.49 -8.43 8.21
N PRO A 48 21.60 -7.74 7.09
CA PRO A 48 22.65 -6.72 6.90
C PRO A 48 22.57 -5.53 7.87
N PHE A 49 21.62 -5.52 8.81
CA PHE A 49 21.34 -4.43 9.76
C PHE A 49 21.60 -4.82 11.23
N ASP A 50 22.43 -5.82 11.47
CA ASP A 50 22.82 -6.30 12.81
C ASP A 50 21.68 -6.85 13.66
N GLY A 51 20.74 -7.57 13.05
CA GLY A 51 19.62 -8.22 13.76
C GLY A 51 18.50 -8.61 12.82
N ALA A 52 17.37 -9.01 13.40
CA ALA A 52 16.16 -9.26 12.62
C ALA A 52 15.52 -7.93 12.22
N VAL A 53 15.33 -7.73 10.91
CA VAL A 53 14.69 -6.53 10.36
C VAL A 53 13.21 -6.81 10.11
N ALA A 54 12.35 -5.86 10.38
CA ALA A 54 10.95 -5.95 10.00
C ALA A 54 10.77 -5.82 8.47
N PRO A 55 9.74 -6.44 7.88
CA PRO A 55 9.37 -6.15 6.49
C PRO A 55 9.31 -4.65 6.22
N ALA A 56 9.82 -4.21 5.07
CA ALA A 56 9.94 -2.78 4.79
C ALA A 56 8.60 -2.03 4.89
N LEU A 57 7.48 -2.66 4.55
CA LEU A 57 6.15 -2.08 4.64
C LEU A 57 5.29 -2.71 5.77
N LEU A 58 5.89 -3.14 6.88
CA LEU A 58 5.17 -3.79 7.99
C LEU A 58 3.97 -2.96 8.47
N LEU A 59 4.11 -1.65 8.58
CA LEU A 59 3.04 -0.75 9.01
C LEU A 59 2.19 -0.21 7.83
N HIS A 60 1.96 -1.07 6.82
CA HIS A 60 1.28 -0.74 5.57
C HIS A 60 -0.12 -0.12 5.73
N SER A 61 -0.85 -0.50 6.76
CA SER A 61 -2.23 -0.07 7.01
C SER A 61 -2.37 0.99 8.09
N GLU A 62 -1.25 1.59 8.55
CA GLU A 62 -1.25 2.55 9.64
C GLU A 62 -2.15 3.77 9.37
N VAL A 63 -2.17 4.25 8.12
CA VAL A 63 -3.01 5.36 7.71
C VAL A 63 -4.49 5.14 8.08
N TYR A 64 -5.00 3.93 7.92
CA TYR A 64 -6.43 3.63 8.15
C TYR A 64 -6.84 3.70 9.61
N LYS A 65 -5.94 3.48 10.57
CA LYS A 65 -6.22 3.58 11.99
C LYS A 65 -6.64 5.00 12.40
N ASN A 66 -6.01 5.99 11.77
CA ASN A 66 -6.26 7.40 12.04
C ASN A 66 -7.37 8.00 11.15
N LEU A 67 -7.83 7.29 10.11
CA LEU A 67 -8.86 7.76 9.19
C LEU A 67 -10.25 7.17 9.46
N SER A 68 -10.38 6.20 10.35
CA SER A 68 -11.62 5.46 10.59
C SER A 68 -12.81 6.34 10.97
N TRP A 69 -12.57 7.52 11.56
CA TRP A 69 -13.63 8.43 11.99
C TRP A 69 -14.31 9.18 10.84
N TYR A 70 -13.64 9.40 9.71
CA TYR A 70 -14.24 10.12 8.58
C TYR A 70 -14.47 9.25 7.33
N LEU A 71 -13.69 8.20 7.09
CA LEU A 71 -13.84 7.33 5.92
C LEU A 71 -15.25 6.77 5.73
N PRO A 72 -15.95 6.30 6.78
CA PRO A 72 -17.31 5.79 6.63
C PRO A 72 -18.34 6.85 6.22
N ASN A 73 -18.00 8.14 6.38
CA ASN A 73 -18.89 9.24 6.06
C ASN A 73 -18.74 9.74 4.60
N ILE A 74 -17.82 9.14 3.85
CA ILE A 74 -17.50 9.58 2.48
C ILE A 74 -17.84 8.48 1.48
N ILE A 75 -18.64 8.85 0.49
CA ILE A 75 -19.18 7.92 -0.49
C ILE A 75 -18.15 7.62 -1.57
N GLY A 76 -18.08 6.35 -2.00
CA GLY A 76 -17.25 5.93 -3.12
C GLY A 76 -15.75 6.02 -2.84
N ASN A 77 -15.35 5.84 -1.58
CA ASN A 77 -13.94 5.80 -1.20
C ASN A 77 -13.19 4.70 -1.94
N LEU A 78 -12.08 5.06 -2.58
CA LEU A 78 -11.14 4.14 -3.21
C LEU A 78 -9.72 4.53 -2.86
N HIS A 79 -8.92 3.54 -2.48
CA HIS A 79 -7.47 3.70 -2.42
C HIS A 79 -6.94 3.76 -3.86
N ALA A 80 -6.58 4.97 -4.33
CA ALA A 80 -6.26 5.20 -5.72
C ALA A 80 -4.75 5.15 -6.02
N LYS A 81 -3.92 5.63 -5.08
CA LYS A 81 -2.47 5.74 -5.25
C LYS A 81 -1.77 5.59 -3.91
N GLN A 82 -0.58 5.01 -3.95
CA GLN A 82 0.31 4.86 -2.80
C GLN A 82 1.72 5.32 -3.12
N GLU A 83 2.31 6.08 -2.19
CA GLU A 83 3.72 6.46 -2.23
C GLU A 83 4.41 6.02 -0.94
N TRP A 84 5.69 5.63 -1.06
CA TRP A 84 6.56 5.31 0.06
C TRP A 84 7.96 5.86 -0.17
N GLU A 85 8.58 6.31 0.92
CA GLU A 85 10.01 6.57 1.01
C GLU A 85 10.55 5.86 2.25
N LEU A 86 11.62 5.11 2.04
CA LEU A 86 12.29 4.32 3.06
C LEU A 86 13.65 4.97 3.34
N PHE A 87 13.84 5.44 4.57
CA PHE A 87 15.07 6.13 4.99
C PHE A 87 15.98 5.20 5.78
N HIS A 88 15.40 4.46 6.74
CA HIS A 88 16.10 3.52 7.61
C HIS A 88 15.21 2.29 7.88
N PRO A 89 15.81 1.12 8.10
CA PRO A 89 15.05 -0.08 8.45
C PRO A 89 14.41 0.06 9.84
N MET A 90 13.28 -0.62 10.04
CA MET A 90 12.72 -0.90 11.36
C MET A 90 13.25 -2.25 11.82
N MET A 91 13.80 -2.33 13.03
CA MET A 91 14.27 -3.60 13.59
C MET A 91 13.18 -4.25 14.44
N VAL A 92 13.19 -5.57 14.49
CA VAL A 92 12.34 -6.30 15.45
C VAL A 92 12.80 -5.97 16.86
N GLY A 93 11.87 -5.51 17.71
CA GLY A 93 12.15 -5.03 19.07
C GLY A 93 12.15 -3.51 19.20
N ASP A 94 12.31 -2.76 18.12
CA ASP A 94 12.27 -1.29 18.13
C ASP A 94 10.92 -0.75 18.63
N VAL A 95 10.98 0.42 19.25
CA VAL A 95 9.81 1.25 19.50
C VAL A 95 9.76 2.34 18.43
N VAL A 96 8.66 2.40 17.68
CA VAL A 96 8.45 3.36 16.61
C VAL A 96 7.22 4.22 16.90
N ARG A 97 7.24 5.45 16.41
CA ARG A 97 6.11 6.37 16.49
C ARG A 97 5.62 6.71 15.10
N THR A 98 4.30 6.74 14.93
CA THR A 98 3.65 7.15 13.71
C THR A 98 2.90 8.44 13.94
N ARG A 99 2.88 9.34 12.94
CA ARG A 99 2.04 10.53 12.92
C ARG A 99 1.38 10.65 11.56
N SER A 100 0.06 10.84 11.57
CA SER A 100 -0.72 10.97 10.35
C SER A 100 -1.20 12.41 10.17
N THR A 101 -1.08 12.94 8.96
CA THR A 101 -1.45 14.32 8.62
C THR A 101 -2.10 14.36 7.23
N VAL A 102 -3.15 15.17 7.05
CA VAL A 102 -3.67 15.50 5.71
C VAL A 102 -2.72 16.49 5.06
N VAL A 103 -2.05 16.10 3.97
CA VAL A 103 -1.02 16.94 3.34
C VAL A 103 -1.47 17.58 2.04
N GLU A 104 -2.49 17.03 1.38
CA GLU A 104 -2.99 17.55 0.12
C GLU A 104 -4.46 17.19 -0.10
N ARG A 105 -5.19 18.07 -0.81
CA ARG A 105 -6.50 17.78 -1.41
C ARG A 105 -6.51 18.30 -2.83
N TYR A 106 -7.05 17.52 -3.76
CA TYR A 106 -7.16 17.93 -5.15
C TYR A 106 -8.34 17.24 -5.85
N VAL A 107 -8.79 17.81 -6.96
CA VAL A 107 -9.86 17.27 -7.79
C VAL A 107 -9.27 16.76 -9.11
N LYS A 108 -9.65 15.54 -9.50
CA LYS A 108 -9.27 14.94 -10.78
C LYS A 108 -10.38 14.04 -11.30
N ARG A 109 -10.84 14.25 -12.55
CA ARG A 109 -11.85 13.41 -13.23
C ARG A 109 -13.14 13.23 -12.39
N ASN A 110 -13.69 14.32 -11.91
CA ASN A 110 -14.91 14.37 -11.08
C ASN A 110 -14.82 13.56 -9.77
N ARG A 111 -13.61 13.41 -9.24
CA ARG A 111 -13.37 12.81 -7.92
C ARG A 111 -12.50 13.76 -7.12
N GLU A 112 -12.82 13.91 -5.87
CA GLU A 112 -11.94 14.54 -4.90
C GLU A 112 -10.95 13.54 -4.35
N TYR A 113 -9.73 13.99 -4.10
CA TYR A 113 -8.65 13.19 -3.52
C TYR A 113 -8.20 13.86 -2.23
N VAL A 114 -8.04 13.04 -1.20
CA VAL A 114 -7.38 13.42 0.06
C VAL A 114 -6.10 12.61 0.16
N VAL A 115 -4.99 13.29 0.38
CA VAL A 115 -3.68 12.67 0.58
C VAL A 115 -3.35 12.72 2.05
N ASN A 116 -3.24 11.53 2.65
CA ASN A 116 -2.84 11.36 4.03
C ASN A 116 -1.39 10.88 4.06
N GLU A 117 -0.54 11.62 4.77
CA GLU A 117 0.84 11.25 5.01
C GLU A 117 0.97 10.61 6.39
N VAL A 118 1.67 9.50 6.47
CA VAL A 118 2.14 8.90 7.71
C VAL A 118 3.65 8.99 7.74
N MET A 119 4.18 9.67 8.74
CA MET A 119 5.60 9.68 9.08
C MET A 119 5.85 8.66 10.20
N ILE A 120 6.85 7.80 10.02
CA ILE A 120 7.30 6.82 11.01
C ILE A 120 8.70 7.21 11.46
N THR A 121 8.89 7.33 12.78
CA THR A 121 10.17 7.64 13.42
C THR A 121 10.51 6.60 14.47
N ASP A 122 11.80 6.47 14.80
CA ASP A 122 12.23 5.74 16.00
C ASP A 122 12.02 6.57 17.28
N SER A 123 12.44 6.00 18.43
CA SER A 123 12.36 6.65 19.74
C SER A 123 13.13 7.97 19.82
N ASP A 124 14.19 8.12 19.03
CA ASP A 124 15.07 9.29 19.00
C ASP A 124 14.59 10.35 17.99
N GLY A 125 13.49 10.09 17.29
CA GLY A 125 12.91 10.99 16.30
C GLY A 125 13.54 10.90 14.91
N ARG A 126 14.42 9.90 14.66
CA ARG A 126 15.00 9.67 13.34
C ARG A 126 13.92 9.14 12.41
N TRP A 127 13.85 9.66 11.21
CA TRP A 127 12.91 9.24 10.18
C TRP A 127 13.24 7.83 9.68
N LEU A 128 12.28 6.94 9.81
CA LEU A 128 12.38 5.58 9.27
C LEU A 128 11.67 5.48 7.92
N GLN A 129 10.44 5.98 7.82
CA GLN A 129 9.64 5.88 6.61
C GLN A 129 8.66 7.04 6.49
N ARG A 130 8.29 7.35 5.25
CA ARG A 130 7.18 8.24 4.91
C ARG A 130 6.25 7.53 3.93
N SER A 131 4.97 7.54 4.21
CA SER A 131 3.93 6.95 3.37
C SER A 131 2.90 8.02 3.01
N ARG A 132 2.45 8.07 1.75
CA ARG A 132 1.34 8.90 1.31
C ARG A 132 0.28 8.05 0.63
N THR A 133 -0.93 8.10 1.16
CA THR A 133 -2.09 7.36 0.66
C THR A 133 -3.07 8.35 0.06
N HIS A 134 -3.37 8.19 -1.23
CA HIS A 134 -4.35 8.99 -1.94
C HIS A 134 -5.69 8.27 -1.93
N GLN A 135 -6.61 8.73 -1.10
CA GLN A 135 -8.00 8.29 -1.08
C GLN A 135 -8.80 9.14 -2.05
N SER A 136 -9.62 8.51 -2.90
CA SER A 136 -10.48 9.24 -3.82
C SER A 136 -11.95 9.02 -3.51
N PHE A 137 -12.77 10.07 -3.68
CA PHE A 137 -14.18 10.10 -3.32
C PHE A 137 -15.02 10.65 -4.48
N LEU A 138 -16.29 10.26 -4.54
CA LEU A 138 -17.23 10.84 -5.49
C LEU A 138 -17.63 12.25 -5.03
N MET A 139 -17.65 13.21 -5.94
CA MET A 139 -18.06 14.58 -5.64
C MET A 139 -19.58 14.78 -5.52
N GLU A 140 -20.38 13.91 -6.13
CA GLU A 140 -21.83 14.00 -6.08
C GLU A 140 -22.38 13.45 -4.75
N GLN A 141 -23.01 14.33 -3.98
CA GLN A 141 -23.76 13.95 -2.79
C GLN A 141 -25.10 13.33 -3.23
N GLY A 142 -25.34 12.09 -2.85
CA GLY A 142 -26.63 11.42 -3.06
C GLY A 142 -26.59 9.94 -3.42
N GLN A 143 -25.44 9.38 -3.71
CA GLN A 143 -25.33 7.94 -3.92
C GLN A 143 -25.01 7.24 -2.60
N THR A 144 -26.01 6.56 -2.05
CA THR A 144 -25.83 5.69 -0.89
C THR A 144 -25.21 4.38 -1.33
N GLY A 145 -24.04 4.08 -0.81
CA GLY A 145 -23.35 2.81 -1.00
C GLY A 145 -21.93 3.01 -1.56
N LEU A 146 -21.07 2.02 -1.29
CA LEU A 146 -19.84 1.89 -2.04
C LEU A 146 -20.26 1.74 -3.50
N ALA A 147 -20.05 2.78 -4.30
CA ALA A 147 -20.37 2.74 -5.71
C ALA A 147 -19.38 1.86 -6.45
N VAL A 148 -19.55 0.56 -6.33
CA VAL A 148 -19.40 -0.27 -7.52
C VAL A 148 -20.52 0.21 -8.41
N GLU A 149 -20.20 1.07 -9.38
CA GLU A 149 -21.18 1.51 -10.37
C GLU A 149 -21.77 0.27 -11.04
N LYS A 150 -22.92 -0.19 -10.55
CA LYS A 150 -23.63 -1.37 -11.06
C LYS A 150 -24.02 -1.26 -12.55
N HIS A 151 -23.85 -0.10 -13.16
CA HIS A 151 -24.31 0.21 -14.52
C HIS A 151 -23.32 0.99 -15.38
N ARG A 152 -22.02 0.95 -15.09
CA ARG A 152 -21.10 1.35 -16.14
C ARG A 152 -21.08 0.23 -17.18
N GLU A 153 -21.55 0.52 -18.39
CA GLU A 153 -21.09 -0.18 -19.60
C GLU A 153 -19.62 -0.51 -19.42
N LYS A 154 -19.22 -1.76 -19.65
CA LYS A 154 -17.82 -2.18 -19.57
C LYS A 154 -16.99 -1.15 -20.30
N ARG A 155 -16.38 -0.21 -19.58
CA ARG A 155 -15.38 0.65 -20.19
C ARG A 155 -14.32 -0.29 -20.74
N PRO A 156 -13.86 -0.06 -21.98
CA PRO A 156 -12.78 -0.87 -22.51
C PRO A 156 -11.67 -0.87 -21.47
N GLU A 157 -11.17 -2.06 -21.15
CA GLU A 157 -10.11 -2.23 -20.15
C GLU A 157 -9.00 -1.25 -20.45
N ARG A 158 -8.62 -0.45 -19.47
CA ARG A 158 -7.53 0.50 -19.63
C ARG A 158 -6.26 -0.32 -19.80
N LYS A 159 -5.75 -0.37 -21.00
CA LYS A 159 -4.42 -0.91 -21.26
C LYS A 159 -3.41 0.05 -20.67
N PHE A 160 -2.74 -0.36 -19.63
CA PHE A 160 -1.62 0.36 -19.06
C PHE A 160 -0.34 -0.12 -19.75
N VAL A 161 0.36 0.82 -20.33
CA VAL A 161 1.67 0.59 -20.89
C VAL A 161 2.71 0.79 -19.79
N VAL A 162 3.39 -0.27 -19.42
CA VAL A 162 4.46 -0.28 -18.40
C VAL A 162 5.57 -1.21 -18.84
N GLY A 163 6.81 -0.93 -18.40
CA GLY A 163 7.95 -1.80 -18.69
C GLY A 163 8.42 -1.78 -20.15
N GLU A 164 8.16 -0.71 -20.90
CA GLU A 164 8.65 -0.55 -22.28
C GLU A 164 10.16 -0.23 -22.37
N GLY A 165 10.82 0.07 -21.27
CA GLY A 165 12.25 0.34 -21.23
C GLY A 165 13.07 -0.84 -21.77
N SER A 166 14.31 -0.59 -22.20
CA SER A 166 15.25 -1.60 -22.70
C SER A 166 16.08 -2.29 -21.61
N GLY A 167 15.94 -1.87 -20.36
CA GLY A 167 16.69 -2.44 -19.24
C GLY A 167 16.26 -3.86 -18.86
N PRO A 168 17.02 -4.54 -17.99
CA PRO A 168 16.74 -5.90 -17.57
C PRO A 168 15.44 -6.01 -16.76
N GLU A 169 14.75 -7.13 -16.91
CA GLU A 169 13.63 -7.49 -16.05
C GLU A 169 14.15 -8.02 -14.70
N LEU A 170 13.41 -7.68 -13.62
CA LEU A 170 13.64 -8.26 -12.31
C LEU A 170 13.02 -9.66 -12.26
N PRO A 171 13.59 -10.61 -11.49
CA PRO A 171 12.97 -11.91 -11.27
C PRO A 171 11.57 -11.77 -10.69
N ALA A 172 10.55 -12.19 -11.43
CA ALA A 172 9.16 -12.02 -11.03
C ALA A 172 8.83 -12.78 -9.72
N VAL A 173 7.85 -12.25 -8.97
CA VAL A 173 7.27 -12.92 -7.81
C VAL A 173 5.85 -13.34 -8.17
N GLU A 174 5.54 -14.62 -8.01
CA GLU A 174 4.20 -15.16 -8.28
C GLU A 174 3.43 -15.30 -6.97
N LYS A 175 2.17 -14.89 -6.98
CA LYS A 175 1.26 -15.01 -5.83
C LYS A 175 -0.08 -15.61 -6.25
N THR A 176 -0.63 -16.48 -5.42
CA THR A 176 -2.02 -16.91 -5.51
C THR A 176 -2.72 -16.44 -4.26
N ILE A 177 -3.72 -15.59 -4.41
CA ILE A 177 -4.37 -14.96 -3.26
C ILE A 177 -5.34 -15.94 -2.61
N THR A 178 -5.20 -16.17 -1.32
CA THR A 178 -6.13 -17.00 -0.54
C THR A 178 -6.98 -16.16 0.41
N VAL A 179 -8.08 -16.72 0.89
CA VAL A 179 -8.91 -16.08 1.92
C VAL A 179 -8.14 -15.94 3.24
N GLU A 180 -7.33 -16.95 3.56
CA GLU A 180 -6.48 -16.95 4.76
C GLU A 180 -5.46 -15.80 4.72
N MET A 181 -4.84 -15.54 3.57
CA MET A 181 -3.98 -14.37 3.38
C MET A 181 -4.75 -13.07 3.65
N CYS A 182 -5.97 -12.94 3.10
CA CYS A 182 -6.82 -11.76 3.33
C CYS A 182 -7.14 -11.56 4.81
N GLN A 183 -7.44 -12.65 5.51
CA GLN A 183 -7.74 -12.63 6.95
C GLN A 183 -6.52 -12.28 7.79
N ALA A 184 -5.35 -12.85 7.49
CA ALA A 184 -4.10 -12.53 8.18
C ALA A 184 -3.67 -11.07 7.94
N PHE A 185 -3.83 -10.57 6.71
CA PHE A 185 -3.39 -9.22 6.31
C PHE A 185 -4.30 -8.11 6.82
N SER A 186 -5.62 -8.32 6.80
CA SER A 186 -6.63 -7.29 7.07
C SER A 186 -7.43 -7.54 8.36
N GLY A 187 -7.19 -8.67 9.04
CA GLY A 187 -7.85 -9.02 10.31
C GLY A 187 -7.27 -8.26 11.52
N PRO A 188 -7.72 -8.61 12.73
CA PRO A 188 -8.71 -9.65 13.08
C PRO A 188 -10.18 -9.23 12.89
N HIS A 189 -10.47 -7.98 12.55
CA HIS A 189 -11.85 -7.49 12.45
C HIS A 189 -12.53 -7.97 11.17
N ARG A 190 -13.83 -8.34 11.29
CA ARG A 190 -14.66 -8.64 10.13
C ARG A 190 -14.86 -7.37 9.29
N SER A 191 -14.58 -7.45 8.01
CA SER A 191 -14.75 -6.39 7.02
C SER A 191 -14.98 -7.00 5.63
N TYR A 192 -15.31 -6.17 4.64
CA TYR A 192 -15.38 -6.62 3.25
C TYR A 192 -14.03 -7.11 2.68
N HIS A 193 -12.93 -6.94 3.43
CA HIS A 193 -11.61 -7.48 3.12
C HIS A 193 -11.34 -8.86 3.73
N THR A 194 -12.17 -9.32 4.67
CA THR A 194 -11.93 -10.56 5.44
C THR A 194 -13.13 -11.50 5.47
N ASP A 195 -14.31 -11.00 5.07
CA ASP A 195 -15.56 -11.71 5.22
C ASP A 195 -16.46 -11.55 3.98
N ARG A 196 -16.84 -12.68 3.39
CA ARG A 196 -17.61 -12.70 2.13
C ARG A 196 -19.03 -12.15 2.30
N GLU A 197 -19.69 -12.44 3.40
CA GLU A 197 -21.06 -11.96 3.64
C GLU A 197 -21.08 -10.43 3.75
N MET A 198 -20.08 -9.88 4.46
CA MET A 198 -19.92 -8.42 4.56
C MET A 198 -19.63 -7.80 3.20
N ALA A 199 -18.76 -8.41 2.41
CA ALA A 199 -18.46 -7.93 1.07
C ALA A 199 -19.72 -7.94 0.16
N GLN A 200 -20.49 -9.02 0.21
CA GLN A 200 -21.74 -9.16 -0.56
C GLN A 200 -22.81 -8.17 -0.09
N ALA A 201 -22.94 -7.94 1.21
CA ALA A 201 -23.84 -6.92 1.76
C ALA A 201 -23.51 -5.49 1.25
N MET A 202 -22.24 -5.23 0.89
CA MET A 202 -21.78 -4.00 0.27
C MET A 202 -21.88 -4.00 -1.27
N GLY A 203 -22.35 -5.10 -1.86
CA GLY A 203 -22.55 -5.23 -3.31
C GLY A 203 -21.34 -5.77 -4.08
N PHE A 204 -20.30 -6.26 -3.41
CA PHE A 204 -19.19 -6.94 -4.06
C PHE A 204 -19.53 -8.42 -4.31
N PRO A 205 -18.98 -9.05 -5.36
CA PRO A 205 -19.20 -10.46 -5.63
C PRO A 205 -18.50 -11.39 -4.64
N ASP A 206 -17.37 -10.96 -4.08
CA ASP A 206 -16.55 -11.70 -3.13
C ASP A 206 -15.76 -10.73 -2.24
N ILE A 207 -14.94 -11.26 -1.32
CA ILE A 207 -13.96 -10.50 -0.53
C ILE A 207 -13.12 -9.63 -1.48
N VAL A 208 -13.02 -8.36 -1.20
CA VAL A 208 -12.12 -7.44 -1.90
C VAL A 208 -10.74 -7.52 -1.27
N VAL A 209 -9.74 -7.98 -1.99
CA VAL A 209 -8.36 -8.01 -1.49
C VAL A 209 -7.91 -6.58 -1.21
N GLN A 210 -7.37 -6.35 -0.01
CA GLN A 210 -6.87 -5.01 0.35
C GLN A 210 -5.74 -4.58 -0.58
N GLY A 211 -5.86 -3.42 -1.21
CA GLY A 211 -4.89 -2.96 -2.20
C GLY A 211 -3.45 -2.88 -1.68
N MET A 212 -3.27 -2.61 -0.38
CA MET A 212 -1.96 -2.60 0.26
C MET A 212 -1.26 -3.97 0.24
N MET A 213 -1.98 -5.09 0.17
CA MET A 213 -1.38 -6.41 0.01
C MET A 213 -0.55 -6.49 -1.28
N SER A 214 -1.12 -6.04 -2.39
CA SER A 214 -0.40 -6.00 -3.67
C SER A 214 0.77 -4.99 -3.65
N VAL A 215 0.66 -3.89 -2.90
CA VAL A 215 1.78 -2.96 -2.68
C VAL A 215 2.91 -3.64 -1.90
N CYS A 216 2.59 -4.48 -0.90
CA CYS A 216 3.57 -5.26 -0.17
C CYS A 216 4.28 -6.32 -1.06
N PHE A 217 3.59 -6.91 -2.02
CA PHE A 217 4.23 -7.80 -3.02
C PHE A 217 5.26 -7.05 -3.89
N LEU A 218 4.98 -5.80 -4.27
CA LEU A 218 5.98 -4.96 -4.96
C LEU A 218 7.18 -4.67 -4.07
N SER A 219 6.97 -4.45 -2.78
CA SER A 219 8.05 -4.27 -1.81
C SER A 219 8.89 -5.55 -1.66
N GLU A 220 8.28 -6.73 -1.66
CA GLU A 220 8.98 -8.01 -1.68
C GLU A 220 9.89 -8.13 -2.91
N LEU A 221 9.36 -7.83 -4.12
CA LEU A 221 10.16 -7.82 -5.35
C LEU A 221 11.38 -6.90 -5.23
N MET A 222 11.18 -5.70 -4.70
CA MET A 222 12.26 -4.71 -4.52
C MET A 222 13.26 -5.18 -3.45
N THR A 223 12.79 -5.78 -2.34
CA THR A 223 13.65 -6.36 -1.31
C THR A 223 14.54 -7.46 -1.87
N ARG A 224 13.97 -8.39 -2.66
CA ARG A 224 14.70 -9.49 -3.29
C ARG A 224 15.75 -9.01 -4.30
N SER A 225 15.45 -7.91 -5.00
CA SER A 225 16.30 -7.39 -6.08
C SER A 225 17.40 -6.44 -5.61
N PHE A 226 17.15 -5.66 -4.54
CA PHE A 226 18.03 -4.58 -4.10
C PHE A 226 18.49 -4.68 -2.65
N GLY A 227 17.96 -5.63 -1.89
CA GLY A 227 18.38 -5.88 -0.52
C GLY A 227 18.40 -4.62 0.35
N PRO A 228 19.53 -4.31 1.03
CA PRO A 228 19.64 -3.15 1.92
C PRO A 228 19.34 -1.82 1.24
N GLY A 229 19.59 -1.70 -0.05
CA GLY A 229 19.33 -0.48 -0.81
C GLY A 229 17.85 -0.16 -0.98
N TRP A 230 16.96 -1.15 -0.83
CA TRP A 230 15.53 -0.92 -0.71
C TRP A 230 15.18 -0.33 0.65
N PHE A 231 15.65 -0.91 1.74
CA PHE A 231 15.37 -0.43 3.11
C PHE A 231 15.94 0.98 3.40
N CYS A 232 17.08 1.34 2.79
CA CYS A 232 17.81 2.57 3.06
C CYS A 232 17.86 3.50 1.84
N GLY A 233 16.73 3.85 1.28
CA GLY A 233 16.66 4.74 0.11
C GLY A 233 15.62 4.31 -0.92
N GLY A 234 14.81 3.30 -0.59
CA GLY A 234 13.70 2.86 -1.43
C GLY A 234 12.66 3.95 -1.61
N ARG A 235 12.14 4.09 -2.83
CA ARG A 235 11.00 4.96 -3.15
C ARG A 235 10.01 4.18 -3.99
N LEU A 236 8.72 4.34 -3.72
CA LEU A 236 7.61 3.70 -4.43
C LEU A 236 6.57 4.75 -4.79
N ASN A 237 6.00 4.65 -5.98
CA ASN A 237 4.90 5.48 -6.43
C ASN A 237 4.02 4.67 -7.39
N VAL A 238 2.89 4.18 -6.89
CA VAL A 238 2.03 3.25 -7.63
C VAL A 238 0.56 3.66 -7.58
N SER A 239 -0.16 3.32 -8.65
CA SER A 239 -1.61 3.48 -8.76
C SER A 239 -2.29 2.12 -8.74
N LEU A 240 -3.34 2.01 -7.95
CA LEU A 240 -4.21 0.84 -7.91
C LEU A 240 -5.26 1.02 -9.01
N VAL A 241 -5.33 0.08 -9.96
CA VAL A 241 -6.09 0.29 -11.21
C VAL A 241 -7.19 -0.73 -11.43
N ASN A 242 -7.07 -1.94 -10.87
CA ASN A 242 -8.10 -2.97 -10.90
C ASN A 242 -8.17 -3.73 -9.57
N VAL A 243 -9.36 -4.27 -9.29
CA VAL A 243 -9.62 -5.05 -8.08
C VAL A 243 -9.00 -6.45 -8.20
N VAL A 244 -8.50 -6.94 -7.06
CA VAL A 244 -8.02 -8.31 -6.89
C VAL A 244 -9.01 -9.07 -6.02
N TRP A 245 -9.26 -10.31 -6.36
CA TRP A 245 -10.18 -11.23 -5.67
C TRP A 245 -9.42 -12.43 -5.09
N PRO A 246 -9.98 -13.13 -4.10
CA PRO A 246 -9.48 -14.45 -3.71
C PRO A 246 -9.43 -15.40 -4.92
N ASN A 247 -8.41 -16.25 -4.95
CA ASN A 247 -8.04 -17.15 -6.03
C ASN A 247 -7.46 -16.50 -7.29
N ASP A 248 -7.36 -15.15 -7.35
CA ASP A 248 -6.57 -14.52 -8.40
C ASP A 248 -5.08 -14.94 -8.27
N ARG A 249 -4.48 -15.18 -9.43
CA ARG A 249 -3.04 -15.35 -9.57
C ARG A 249 -2.46 -14.03 -10.03
N LEU A 250 -1.38 -13.59 -9.40
CA LEU A 250 -0.70 -12.35 -9.72
C LEU A 250 0.77 -12.61 -10.03
N ALA A 251 1.23 -12.10 -11.16
CA ALA A 251 2.66 -11.94 -11.43
C ALA A 251 3.06 -10.52 -11.02
N VAL A 252 3.99 -10.40 -10.09
CA VAL A 252 4.59 -9.15 -9.62
C VAL A 252 5.86 -8.94 -10.43
N ARG A 253 5.91 -7.87 -11.22
CA ARG A 253 6.96 -7.65 -12.20
C ARG A 253 7.64 -6.31 -12.03
N GLY A 254 8.89 -6.25 -12.42
CA GLY A 254 9.67 -5.02 -12.47
C GLY A 254 10.63 -5.02 -13.66
N LYS A 255 10.88 -3.84 -14.22
CA LYS A 255 11.85 -3.64 -15.29
C LYS A 255 12.67 -2.40 -15.03
N VAL A 256 13.98 -2.55 -15.05
CA VAL A 256 14.88 -1.41 -14.88
C VAL A 256 14.65 -0.42 -16.02
N ARG A 257 14.47 0.84 -15.67
CA ARG A 257 14.30 1.95 -16.61
C ARG A 257 15.60 2.67 -16.87
N GLU A 258 16.29 3.02 -15.79
CA GLU A 258 17.55 3.76 -15.83
C GLU A 258 18.34 3.59 -14.53
N GLU A 259 19.61 3.84 -14.60
CA GLU A 259 20.53 3.89 -13.46
C GLU A 259 21.21 5.26 -13.43
N VAL A 260 21.16 5.93 -12.27
CA VAL A 260 21.67 7.30 -12.09
C VAL A 260 22.64 7.34 -10.92
N PRO A 261 23.84 7.90 -11.06
CA PRO A 261 24.76 8.09 -9.93
C PRO A 261 24.10 8.96 -8.84
N GLU A 262 24.19 8.53 -7.58
CA GLU A 262 23.72 9.26 -6.41
C GLU A 262 24.75 9.17 -5.28
N GLY A 263 25.61 10.16 -5.17
CA GLY A 263 26.76 10.14 -4.26
C GLY A 263 27.75 9.02 -4.59
N SER A 264 28.02 8.16 -3.60
CA SER A 264 28.88 6.97 -3.77
C SER A 264 28.11 5.73 -4.25
N LYS A 265 26.81 5.85 -4.49
CA LYS A 265 25.91 4.76 -4.89
C LYS A 265 25.29 5.03 -6.26
N THR A 266 24.55 4.05 -6.76
CA THR A 266 23.72 4.18 -7.96
C THR A 266 22.25 4.03 -7.57
N ARG A 267 21.42 4.98 -7.99
CA ARG A 267 19.96 4.85 -7.90
C ARG A 267 19.44 4.14 -9.14
N VAL A 268 18.80 3.02 -8.92
CA VAL A 268 18.17 2.23 -9.98
C VAL A 268 16.68 2.53 -9.99
N HIS A 269 16.19 3.06 -11.11
CA HIS A 269 14.77 3.33 -11.33
C HIS A 269 14.13 2.13 -12.04
N VAL A 270 12.94 1.73 -11.59
CA VAL A 270 12.24 0.52 -12.02
C VAL A 270 10.79 0.86 -12.32
N ASP A 271 10.28 0.40 -13.46
CA ASP A 271 8.85 0.30 -13.70
C ASP A 271 8.33 -0.95 -12.99
N LEU A 272 7.23 -0.82 -12.24
CA LEU A 272 6.64 -1.90 -11.47
C LEU A 272 5.17 -2.12 -11.83
N TRP A 273 4.74 -3.37 -11.84
CA TRP A 273 3.32 -3.71 -11.98
C TRP A 273 2.99 -5.08 -11.37
N CYS A 274 1.71 -5.26 -11.03
CA CYS A 274 1.12 -6.57 -10.79
C CYS A 274 0.12 -6.87 -11.89
N GLU A 275 0.11 -8.08 -12.41
CA GLU A 275 -0.80 -8.49 -13.48
C GLU A 275 -1.38 -9.89 -13.24
N LYS A 276 -2.61 -10.06 -13.71
CA LYS A 276 -3.28 -11.36 -13.79
C LYS A 276 -2.81 -12.15 -15.01
N PRO A 277 -3.08 -13.46 -15.10
CA PRO A 277 -2.66 -14.29 -16.25
C PRO A 277 -3.19 -13.81 -17.62
N ASP A 278 -4.31 -13.10 -17.63
CA ASP A 278 -4.90 -12.50 -18.83
C ASP A 278 -4.25 -11.16 -19.24
N GLY A 279 -3.23 -10.73 -18.51
CA GLY A 279 -2.53 -9.47 -18.72
C GLY A 279 -3.18 -8.24 -18.07
N THR A 280 -4.31 -8.41 -17.37
CA THR A 280 -4.97 -7.31 -16.62
C THR A 280 -4.06 -6.79 -15.53
N LYS A 281 -3.66 -5.52 -15.61
CA LYS A 281 -2.85 -4.86 -14.60
C LYS A 281 -3.72 -4.51 -13.38
N THR A 282 -3.28 -4.86 -12.20
CA THR A 282 -3.97 -4.51 -10.93
C THR A 282 -3.30 -3.33 -10.24
N ILE A 283 -1.99 -3.22 -10.35
CA ILE A 283 -1.19 -2.07 -9.91
C ILE A 283 -0.19 -1.74 -11.01
N VAL A 284 0.07 -0.44 -11.20
CA VAL A 284 1.12 0.07 -12.09
C VAL A 284 1.83 1.27 -11.45
N GLY A 285 3.12 1.41 -11.70
CA GLY A 285 3.87 2.57 -11.22
C GLY A 285 5.36 2.40 -11.31
N THR A 286 6.07 3.07 -10.43
CA THR A 286 7.53 3.12 -10.41
C THR A 286 8.08 2.93 -9.02
N ALA A 287 9.30 2.43 -8.94
CA ALA A 287 10.10 2.45 -7.73
C ALA A 287 11.54 2.85 -8.05
N SER A 288 12.29 3.14 -7.01
CA SER A 288 13.75 3.18 -7.10
C SER A 288 14.39 2.68 -5.82
N ALA A 289 15.59 2.13 -5.94
CA ALA A 289 16.41 1.69 -4.82
C ALA A 289 17.88 2.08 -5.04
N LEU A 290 18.66 2.05 -3.98
CA LEU A 290 20.10 2.25 -4.05
C LEU A 290 20.82 0.92 -4.29
N ARG A 291 21.92 0.97 -5.02
CA ARG A 291 22.86 -0.16 -5.23
C ARG A 291 24.27 0.27 -4.88
#